data_4dd9dc4fe8803678128ab6c01ea52688
#
_entry.id   4dd9dc4fe8803678128ab6c01ea52688
#
_cell.length_a   1.000
_cell.length_b   1.000
_cell.length_c   1.000
_cell.angle_alpha   90.00
_cell.angle_beta   90.00
_cell.angle_gamma   90.00
#
_symmetry.space_group_name_H-M   'P 1'
#
loop_
_entity.id
_entity.type
_entity.pdbx_description
1 polymer ?
#
loop_
_entity_poly.entity_id
_entity_poly.type
_entity_poly.pdbx_seq_one_letter_code
_entity_poly.pdbx_strand_id
1 'polypeptide(L)'
;MQNGVRLLLPSKTAEFLKYGKFSTLMASLVKHKAEATLPTVYGKFRIHVFEDGRKKEHTALVKGKLSRGKPALARIHSQCLTGDTLGSTKCDCGLQLRAALGMIGKQGGVLVYLQQEGRGIGLANKIKAYALQDKGMDTVEANEKLGFRDDARDYSIGAAILRHLGVKKIRLLTNNPRKIGGLQDGDIEIAERVPLIPPAYRQSKGYMKAKRQKLGHLLGE
;
A
#
# COMPACT_ATOMS: atom_id res chain seq x y z
N MET A 1 -5.79 13.37 55.85
CA MET A 1 -6.85 12.99 54.89
C MET A 1 -6.18 12.79 53.55
N GLN A 2 -5.89 11.53 53.20
CA GLN A 2 -5.20 11.17 51.94
C GLN A 2 -6.27 10.70 50.94
N ASN A 3 -6.52 11.46 49.90
CA ASN A 3 -7.37 11.03 48.79
C ASN A 3 -6.53 10.30 47.75
N GLY A 4 -6.53 8.97 47.81
CA GLY A 4 -5.94 8.11 46.81
C GLY A 4 -6.81 8.09 45.53
N VAL A 5 -6.30 8.63 44.41
CA VAL A 5 -6.89 8.47 43.10
C VAL A 5 -6.60 7.04 42.62
N ARG A 6 -7.62 6.21 42.64
CA ARG A 6 -7.59 4.83 42.10
C ARG A 6 -7.70 4.93 40.59
N LEU A 7 -6.58 4.76 39.88
CA LEU A 7 -6.62 4.54 38.43
C LEU A 7 -7.35 3.22 38.13
N LEU A 8 -8.55 3.32 37.65
CA LEU A 8 -9.30 2.18 37.10
C LEU A 8 -8.69 1.82 35.73
N LEU A 9 -8.01 0.70 35.67
CA LEU A 9 -7.61 0.07 34.40
C LEU A 9 -8.88 -0.23 33.59
N PRO A 10 -8.90 -0.01 32.27
CA PRO A 10 -10.08 -0.31 31.46
C PRO A 10 -10.39 -1.81 31.50
N SER A 11 -11.63 -2.15 31.82
CA SER A 11 -12.11 -3.53 31.85
C SER A 11 -12.02 -4.15 30.46
N LYS A 12 -11.81 -5.47 30.38
CA LYS A 12 -11.79 -6.25 29.12
C LYS A 12 -12.99 -5.94 28.21
N THR A 13 -14.10 -5.54 28.78
CA THR A 13 -15.32 -5.11 28.05
C THR A 13 -15.15 -3.77 27.31
N ALA A 14 -14.40 -2.83 27.87
CA ALA A 14 -14.11 -1.54 27.21
C ALA A 14 -13.14 -1.71 26.03
N GLU A 15 -12.16 -2.62 26.16
CA GLU A 15 -11.29 -3.01 25.04
C GLU A 15 -12.08 -3.70 23.93
N PHE A 16 -12.96 -4.63 24.25
CA PHE A 16 -13.79 -5.34 23.27
C PHE A 16 -14.71 -4.37 22.49
N LEU A 17 -15.30 -3.37 23.15
CA LEU A 17 -16.11 -2.33 22.52
C LEU A 17 -15.27 -1.39 21.64
N LYS A 18 -14.04 -1.08 22.04
CA LYS A 18 -13.13 -0.26 21.26
C LYS A 18 -12.67 -0.99 20.00
N TYR A 19 -12.29 -2.25 20.10
CA TYR A 19 -11.89 -3.09 18.95
C TYR A 19 -13.08 -3.42 18.03
N GLY A 20 -14.27 -3.67 18.57
CA GLY A 20 -15.48 -3.89 17.78
C GLY A 20 -15.88 -2.67 16.95
N LYS A 21 -15.88 -1.47 17.53
CA LYS A 21 -16.14 -0.21 16.82
C LYS A 21 -15.07 0.10 15.76
N PHE A 22 -13.79 -0.14 16.06
CA PHE A 22 -12.68 0.05 15.13
C PHE A 22 -12.77 -0.91 13.94
N SER A 23 -13.09 -2.19 14.20
CA SER A 23 -13.32 -3.19 13.15
C SER A 23 -14.49 -2.82 12.23
N THR A 24 -15.60 -2.30 12.78
CA THR A 24 -16.76 -1.86 12.01
C THR A 24 -16.44 -0.60 11.20
N LEU A 25 -15.69 0.35 11.79
CA LEU A 25 -15.24 1.57 11.10
C LEU A 25 -14.34 1.23 9.92
N MET A 26 -13.38 0.32 10.08
CA MET A 26 -12.50 -0.13 8.98
C MET A 26 -13.27 -0.85 7.87
N ALA A 27 -14.26 -1.68 8.21
CA ALA A 27 -15.13 -2.35 7.24
C ALA A 27 -15.96 -1.36 6.40
N SER A 28 -16.27 -0.17 6.95
CA SER A 28 -17.01 0.89 6.25
C SER A 28 -16.17 1.71 5.27
N LEU A 29 -14.82 1.60 5.33
CA LEU A 29 -13.93 2.39 4.46
C LEU A 29 -14.01 2.00 2.98
N VAL A 30 -14.42 0.77 2.68
CA VAL A 30 -14.52 0.28 1.30
C VAL A 30 -15.77 -0.58 1.12
N LYS A 31 -16.39 -0.46 -0.07
CA LYS A 31 -17.51 -1.27 -0.50
C LYS A 31 -17.08 -2.19 -1.63
N HIS A 32 -17.25 -3.50 -1.48
CA HIS A 32 -17.06 -4.46 -2.56
C HIS A 32 -18.12 -4.25 -3.65
N LYS A 33 -17.70 -4.13 -4.90
CA LYS A 33 -18.58 -3.80 -6.05
C LYS A 33 -18.75 -4.97 -7.01
N ALA A 34 -17.65 -5.64 -7.33
CA ALA A 34 -17.66 -6.70 -8.33
C ALA A 34 -16.44 -7.61 -8.17
N GLU A 35 -16.56 -8.82 -8.71
CA GLU A 35 -15.44 -9.75 -8.85
C GLU A 35 -15.58 -10.62 -10.10
N ALA A 36 -14.45 -11.04 -10.64
CA ALA A 36 -14.41 -11.91 -11.81
C ALA A 36 -13.11 -12.72 -11.84
N THR A 37 -13.07 -13.73 -12.70
CA THR A 37 -11.82 -14.39 -13.08
C THR A 37 -11.05 -13.53 -14.07
N LEU A 38 -9.75 -13.33 -13.81
CA LEU A 38 -8.86 -12.58 -14.69
C LEU A 38 -7.64 -13.43 -15.07
N PRO A 39 -7.60 -13.99 -16.30
CA PRO A 39 -6.39 -14.56 -16.86
C PRO A 39 -5.34 -13.47 -17.12
N THR A 40 -4.10 -13.73 -16.74
CA THR A 40 -2.97 -12.82 -16.97
C THR A 40 -1.73 -13.61 -17.39
N VAL A 41 -0.68 -12.92 -17.86
CA VAL A 41 0.64 -13.53 -18.13
C VAL A 41 1.33 -14.09 -16.87
N TYR A 42 0.84 -13.72 -15.66
CA TYR A 42 1.31 -14.23 -14.38
C TYR A 42 0.44 -15.38 -13.84
N GLY A 43 -0.56 -15.81 -14.60
CA GLY A 43 -1.51 -16.85 -14.26
C GLY A 43 -2.93 -16.32 -14.06
N LYS A 44 -3.83 -17.20 -13.66
CA LYS A 44 -5.25 -16.92 -13.46
C LYS A 44 -5.46 -16.38 -12.05
N PHE A 45 -5.98 -15.16 -11.93
CA PHE A 45 -6.35 -14.50 -10.68
C PHE A 45 -7.87 -14.38 -10.56
N ARG A 46 -8.35 -14.10 -9.35
CA ARG A 46 -9.65 -13.50 -9.11
C ARG A 46 -9.44 -12.02 -8.84
N ILE A 47 -10.03 -11.16 -9.67
CA ILE A 47 -10.03 -9.71 -9.48
C ILE A 47 -11.26 -9.32 -8.67
N HIS A 48 -11.06 -8.47 -7.67
CA HIS A 48 -12.12 -7.82 -6.90
C HIS A 48 -12.00 -6.33 -7.06
N VAL A 49 -13.12 -5.62 -7.15
CA VAL A 49 -13.21 -4.17 -7.23
C VAL A 49 -13.86 -3.64 -5.95
N PHE A 50 -13.25 -2.62 -5.37
CA PHE A 50 -13.71 -1.94 -4.16
C PHE A 50 -13.80 -0.44 -4.40
N GLU A 51 -14.86 0.18 -3.91
CA GLU A 51 -15.05 1.64 -3.94
C GLU A 51 -14.82 2.20 -2.53
N ASP A 52 -14.03 3.28 -2.40
CA ASP A 52 -13.83 4.00 -1.16
C ASP A 52 -14.88 5.11 -0.95
N GLY A 53 -14.84 5.78 0.20
CA GLY A 53 -15.75 6.90 0.53
C GLY A 53 -15.59 8.12 -0.39
N ARG A 54 -14.53 8.18 -1.22
CA ARG A 54 -14.27 9.23 -2.21
C ARG A 54 -14.62 8.78 -3.63
N LYS A 55 -15.34 7.67 -3.79
CA LYS A 55 -15.73 7.08 -5.06
C LYS A 55 -14.56 6.63 -5.94
N LYS A 56 -13.39 6.39 -5.34
CA LYS A 56 -12.26 5.81 -6.06
C LYS A 56 -12.38 4.29 -6.06
N GLU A 57 -12.11 3.70 -7.21
CA GLU A 57 -12.11 2.25 -7.38
C GLU A 57 -10.71 1.68 -7.18
N HIS A 58 -10.60 0.77 -6.23
CA HIS A 58 -9.39 0.01 -5.94
C HIS A 58 -9.58 -1.43 -6.36
N THR A 59 -8.51 -2.12 -6.70
CA THR A 59 -8.62 -3.54 -7.07
C THR A 59 -7.77 -4.43 -6.16
N ALA A 60 -8.21 -5.68 -5.99
CA ALA A 60 -7.41 -6.73 -5.40
C ALA A 60 -7.35 -7.93 -6.34
N LEU A 61 -6.14 -8.39 -6.64
CA LEU A 61 -5.87 -9.60 -7.41
C LEU A 61 -5.52 -10.72 -6.46
N VAL A 62 -6.38 -11.73 -6.36
CA VAL A 62 -6.20 -12.89 -5.47
C VAL A 62 -5.80 -14.10 -6.30
N LYS A 63 -4.73 -14.78 -5.88
CA LYS A 63 -4.25 -16.04 -6.46
C LYS A 63 -4.32 -17.16 -5.44
N GLY A 64 -5.03 -18.22 -5.78
CA GLY A 64 -5.20 -19.37 -4.91
C GLY A 64 -6.15 -19.10 -3.74
N LYS A 65 -6.15 -19.98 -2.75
CA LYS A 65 -6.99 -19.90 -1.55
C LYS A 65 -6.25 -19.13 -0.45
N LEU A 66 -6.86 -18.05 0.03
CA LEU A 66 -6.35 -17.33 1.20
C LEU A 66 -6.77 -18.08 2.46
N SER A 67 -5.80 -18.75 3.11
CA SER A 67 -6.06 -19.59 4.28
C SER A 67 -6.11 -18.75 5.55
N ARG A 68 -7.15 -18.96 6.38
CA ARG A 68 -7.17 -18.39 7.74
C ARG A 68 -6.03 -19.00 8.57
N GLY A 69 -5.26 -18.16 9.25
CA GLY A 69 -4.18 -18.59 10.15
C GLY A 69 -2.79 -18.74 9.50
N LYS A 70 -2.67 -18.82 8.17
CA LYS A 70 -1.37 -18.77 7.50
C LYS A 70 -1.11 -17.38 6.93
N PRO A 71 0.13 -16.81 7.08
CA PRO A 71 0.45 -15.50 6.50
C PRO A 71 0.35 -15.55 4.97
N ALA A 72 -0.53 -14.73 4.39
CA ALA A 72 -0.63 -14.62 2.93
C ALA A 72 0.50 -13.74 2.38
N LEU A 73 1.09 -14.11 1.24
CA LEU A 73 1.98 -13.19 0.52
C LEU A 73 1.15 -12.02 -0.02
N ALA A 74 1.49 -10.78 0.37
CA ALA A 74 0.71 -9.62 0.03
C ALA A 74 1.54 -8.47 -0.51
N ARG A 75 0.99 -7.73 -1.47
CA ARG A 75 1.51 -6.46 -1.96
C ARG A 75 0.43 -5.39 -1.91
N ILE A 76 0.75 -4.25 -1.30
CA ILE A 76 -0.02 -3.02 -1.48
C ILE A 76 0.71 -2.15 -2.49
N HIS A 77 0.14 -2.00 -3.67
CA HIS A 77 0.70 -1.19 -4.75
C HIS A 77 -0.14 0.07 -4.93
N SER A 78 0.49 1.25 -4.86
CA SER A 78 -0.18 2.50 -5.19
C SER A 78 0.04 2.80 -6.67
N GLN A 79 -1.03 3.14 -7.38
CA GLN A 79 -1.05 3.45 -8.80
C GLN A 79 0.08 4.40 -9.21
N CYS A 80 0.70 4.09 -10.33
CA CYS A 80 1.66 4.93 -11.03
C CYS A 80 1.48 4.75 -12.53
N LEU A 81 0.56 5.46 -13.15
CA LEU A 81 0.22 5.32 -14.58
C LEU A 81 1.47 5.34 -15.46
N THR A 82 2.38 6.27 -15.21
CA THR A 82 3.60 6.41 -16.01
C THR A 82 4.52 5.21 -15.90
N GLY A 83 4.68 4.62 -14.71
CA GLY A 83 5.56 3.46 -14.50
C GLY A 83 4.87 2.13 -14.76
N ASP A 84 3.62 1.98 -14.33
CA ASP A 84 2.89 0.70 -14.38
C ASP A 84 2.44 0.38 -15.80
N THR A 85 1.99 1.40 -16.55
CA THR A 85 1.36 1.25 -17.89
C THR A 85 2.22 1.80 -19.01
N LEU A 86 2.76 3.04 -18.86
CA LEU A 86 3.45 3.75 -19.94
C LEU A 86 4.96 3.43 -20.01
N GLY A 87 5.48 2.56 -19.14
CA GLY A 87 6.87 2.12 -19.17
C GLY A 87 7.91 3.20 -18.82
N SER A 88 7.52 4.24 -18.07
CA SER A 88 8.45 5.30 -17.67
C SER A 88 9.65 4.76 -16.91
N THR A 89 10.84 5.19 -17.28
CA THR A 89 12.11 4.88 -16.61
C THR A 89 12.48 5.86 -15.49
N LYS A 90 11.68 6.91 -15.28
CA LYS A 90 11.86 7.86 -14.15
C LYS A 90 11.62 7.24 -12.77
N CYS A 91 10.93 6.09 -12.69
CA CYS A 91 10.66 5.36 -11.45
C CYS A 91 10.78 3.85 -11.63
N ASP A 92 10.72 3.12 -10.52
CA ASP A 92 10.77 1.66 -10.45
C ASP A 92 9.38 0.99 -10.27
N CYS A 93 8.29 1.77 -10.33
CA CYS A 93 6.94 1.30 -9.98
C CYS A 93 6.49 0.10 -10.83
N GLY A 94 6.58 0.20 -12.15
CA GLY A 94 6.20 -0.89 -13.04
C GLY A 94 7.06 -2.15 -12.87
N LEU A 95 8.36 -1.99 -12.56
CA LEU A 95 9.23 -3.12 -12.24
C LEU A 95 8.78 -3.82 -10.95
N GLN A 96 8.45 -3.05 -9.92
CA GLN A 96 7.92 -3.58 -8.66
C GLN A 96 6.56 -4.27 -8.85
N LEU A 97 5.66 -3.70 -9.65
CA LEU A 97 4.36 -4.30 -9.95
C LEU A 97 4.52 -5.66 -10.62
N ARG A 98 5.32 -5.73 -11.69
CA ARG A 98 5.60 -6.97 -12.41
C ARG A 98 6.27 -8.03 -11.54
N ALA A 99 7.26 -7.65 -10.74
CA ALA A 99 7.93 -8.57 -9.82
C ALA A 99 6.95 -9.12 -8.77
N ALA A 100 6.10 -8.27 -8.17
CA ALA A 100 5.10 -8.70 -7.19
C ALA A 100 4.05 -9.63 -7.81
N LEU A 101 3.54 -9.32 -9.02
CA LEU A 101 2.61 -10.19 -9.75
C LEU A 101 3.24 -11.54 -10.07
N GLY A 102 4.50 -11.56 -10.49
CA GLY A 102 5.24 -12.81 -10.74
C GLY A 102 5.40 -13.66 -9.49
N MET A 103 5.74 -13.07 -8.35
CA MET A 103 5.87 -13.80 -7.08
C MET A 103 4.52 -14.34 -6.60
N ILE A 104 3.49 -13.50 -6.58
CA ILE A 104 2.14 -13.89 -6.16
C ILE A 104 1.54 -14.91 -7.14
N GLY A 105 1.78 -14.75 -8.43
CA GLY A 105 1.34 -15.69 -9.46
C GLY A 105 1.88 -17.11 -9.25
N LYS A 106 3.12 -17.24 -8.75
CA LYS A 106 3.78 -18.52 -8.47
C LYS A 106 3.40 -19.11 -7.10
N GLN A 107 3.34 -18.29 -6.05
CA GLN A 107 3.22 -18.74 -4.66
C GLN A 107 1.77 -18.67 -4.13
N GLY A 108 0.88 -17.96 -4.81
CA GLY A 108 -0.42 -17.55 -4.27
C GLY A 108 -0.29 -16.30 -3.41
N GLY A 109 -1.43 -15.67 -3.09
CA GLY A 109 -1.48 -14.46 -2.27
C GLY A 109 -2.39 -13.38 -2.84
N VAL A 110 -2.15 -12.12 -2.45
CA VAL A 110 -3.00 -10.99 -2.82
C VAL A 110 -2.17 -9.76 -3.19
N LEU A 111 -2.51 -9.12 -4.32
CA LEU A 111 -2.02 -7.80 -4.68
C LEU A 111 -3.18 -6.82 -4.60
N VAL A 112 -3.09 -5.84 -3.71
CA VAL A 112 -4.02 -4.71 -3.63
C VAL A 112 -3.43 -3.54 -4.42
N TYR A 113 -4.17 -3.06 -5.43
CA TYR A 113 -3.81 -1.93 -6.27
C TYR A 113 -4.66 -0.73 -5.90
N LEU A 114 -4.05 0.27 -5.26
CA LEU A 114 -4.73 1.45 -4.76
C LEU A 114 -4.68 2.60 -5.77
N GLN A 115 -5.81 3.21 -6.08
CA GLN A 115 -5.92 4.37 -6.95
C GLN A 115 -5.44 5.65 -6.23
N GLN A 116 -4.13 5.69 -5.94
CA GLN A 116 -3.46 6.77 -5.21
C GLN A 116 -2.24 7.28 -6.01
N GLU A 117 -2.50 7.79 -7.22
CA GLU A 117 -1.50 8.30 -8.16
C GLU A 117 -0.68 9.45 -7.55
N GLY A 118 0.62 9.48 -7.91
CA GLY A 118 1.51 10.56 -7.49
C GLY A 118 1.70 10.67 -5.97
N ARG A 119 1.67 9.55 -5.23
CA ARG A 119 1.66 9.54 -3.74
C ARG A 119 0.43 10.23 -3.14
N GLY A 120 -0.70 10.16 -3.84
CA GLY A 120 -1.96 10.75 -3.39
C GLY A 120 -2.27 12.14 -3.95
N ILE A 121 -1.32 12.82 -4.61
CA ILE A 121 -1.51 14.17 -5.17
C ILE A 121 -2.16 14.18 -6.56
N GLY A 122 -2.31 13.02 -7.18
CA GLY A 122 -2.89 12.85 -8.51
C GLY A 122 -1.90 13.00 -9.66
N LEU A 123 -2.34 12.60 -10.87
CA LEU A 123 -1.49 12.56 -12.07
C LEU A 123 -1.03 13.96 -12.50
N ALA A 124 -1.95 14.93 -12.56
CA ALA A 124 -1.61 16.29 -13.01
C ALA A 124 -0.50 16.92 -12.17
N ASN A 125 -0.61 16.83 -10.85
CA ASN A 125 0.40 17.39 -9.95
C ASN A 125 1.73 16.62 -10.00
N LYS A 126 1.67 15.31 -10.19
CA LYS A 126 2.87 14.50 -10.45
C LYS A 126 3.61 14.95 -11.72
N ILE A 127 2.88 15.27 -12.79
CA ILE A 127 3.51 15.76 -14.03
C ILE A 127 4.08 17.17 -13.84
N LYS A 128 3.41 18.05 -13.07
CA LYS A 128 4.00 19.33 -12.67
C LYS A 128 5.30 19.15 -11.87
N ALA A 129 5.33 18.18 -10.93
CA ALA A 129 6.55 17.86 -10.20
C ALA A 129 7.66 17.34 -11.14
N TYR A 130 7.33 16.53 -12.13
CA TYR A 130 8.30 16.11 -13.17
C TYR A 130 8.88 17.28 -13.94
N ALA A 131 8.07 18.27 -14.33
CA ALA A 131 8.56 19.48 -15.00
C ALA A 131 9.51 20.32 -14.13
N LEU A 132 9.33 20.31 -12.81
CA LEU A 132 10.26 20.93 -11.87
C LEU A 132 11.56 20.11 -11.72
N GLN A 133 11.44 18.78 -11.72
CA GLN A 133 12.63 17.91 -11.72
C GLN A 133 13.47 18.03 -12.99
N ASP A 134 12.84 18.24 -14.15
CA ASP A 134 13.54 18.50 -15.40
C ASP A 134 14.35 19.82 -15.36
N LYS A 135 14.02 20.73 -14.40
CA LYS A 135 14.76 21.97 -14.10
C LYS A 135 15.78 21.80 -12.95
N GLY A 136 16.06 20.57 -12.53
CA GLY A 136 17.11 20.25 -11.55
C GLY A 136 16.64 20.05 -10.10
N MET A 137 15.35 20.22 -9.78
CA MET A 137 14.84 19.93 -8.44
C MET A 137 14.79 18.43 -8.18
N ASP A 138 14.99 18.01 -6.92
CA ASP A 138 14.71 16.62 -6.56
C ASP A 138 13.19 16.39 -6.30
N THR A 139 12.82 15.12 -6.08
CA THR A 139 11.41 14.74 -5.93
C THR A 139 10.73 15.40 -4.70
N VAL A 140 11.46 15.58 -3.60
CA VAL A 140 10.91 16.18 -2.37
C VAL A 140 10.74 17.68 -2.55
N GLU A 141 11.78 18.36 -3.01
CA GLU A 141 11.79 19.80 -3.32
C GLU A 141 10.68 20.18 -4.31
N ALA A 142 10.48 19.38 -5.37
CA ALA A 142 9.43 19.60 -6.34
C ALA A 142 8.02 19.50 -5.73
N ASN A 143 7.80 18.55 -4.81
CA ASN A 143 6.51 18.40 -4.12
C ASN A 143 6.27 19.54 -3.12
N GLU A 144 7.26 19.92 -2.33
CA GLU A 144 7.20 21.03 -1.38
C GLU A 144 6.90 22.35 -2.09
N LYS A 145 7.56 22.62 -3.22
CA LYS A 145 7.31 23.81 -4.05
C LYS A 145 5.87 23.87 -4.57
N LEU A 146 5.23 22.72 -4.77
CA LEU A 146 3.83 22.61 -5.16
C LEU A 146 2.86 22.61 -3.97
N GLY A 147 3.36 22.76 -2.73
CA GLY A 147 2.55 22.80 -1.51
C GLY A 147 2.05 21.43 -1.04
N PHE A 148 2.65 20.33 -1.50
CA PHE A 148 2.24 18.99 -1.12
C PHE A 148 3.17 18.39 -0.06
N ARG A 149 2.57 17.55 0.81
CA ARG A 149 3.35 16.66 1.68
C ARG A 149 4.14 15.66 0.83
N ASP A 150 5.24 15.17 1.33
CA ASP A 150 6.09 14.16 0.70
C ASP A 150 5.34 12.84 0.38
N ASP A 151 4.35 12.48 1.19
CA ASP A 151 3.50 11.30 0.99
C ASP A 151 2.12 11.50 1.64
N ALA A 152 1.08 11.61 0.81
CA ALA A 152 -0.32 11.77 1.21
C ALA A 152 -1.13 10.47 1.03
N ARG A 153 -0.48 9.30 0.87
CA ARG A 153 -1.17 8.02 0.69
C ARG A 153 -1.80 7.54 1.99
N ASP A 154 -2.99 7.00 1.86
CA ASP A 154 -3.73 6.35 2.94
C ASP A 154 -3.68 4.82 2.75
N TYR A 155 -3.00 4.14 3.65
CA TYR A 155 -2.87 2.68 3.61
C TYR A 155 -3.97 1.95 4.39
N SER A 156 -4.83 2.67 5.14
CA SER A 156 -6.00 2.09 5.82
C SER A 156 -6.98 1.46 4.83
N ILE A 157 -7.11 2.03 3.62
CA ILE A 157 -7.88 1.46 2.51
C ILE A 157 -7.36 0.07 2.15
N GLY A 158 -6.03 -0.09 2.06
CA GLY A 158 -5.40 -1.39 1.80
C GLY A 158 -5.66 -2.41 2.90
N ALA A 159 -5.62 -1.98 4.16
CA ALA A 159 -5.96 -2.82 5.30
C ALA A 159 -7.44 -3.24 5.27
N ALA A 160 -8.35 -2.31 4.98
CA ALA A 160 -9.79 -2.59 4.88
C ALA A 160 -10.09 -3.62 3.78
N ILE A 161 -9.44 -3.52 2.61
CA ILE A 161 -9.57 -4.49 1.51
C ILE A 161 -9.06 -5.87 1.95
N LEU A 162 -7.87 -5.96 2.58
CA LEU A 162 -7.32 -7.22 3.08
C LEU A 162 -8.27 -7.87 4.09
N ARG A 163 -8.82 -7.11 5.02
CA ARG A 163 -9.79 -7.60 6.01
C ARG A 163 -11.07 -8.10 5.37
N HIS A 164 -11.61 -7.37 4.38
CA HIS A 164 -12.78 -7.82 3.62
C HIS A 164 -12.53 -9.19 2.97
N LEU A 165 -11.32 -9.42 2.46
CA LEU A 165 -10.90 -10.70 1.88
C LEU A 165 -10.57 -11.77 2.95
N GLY A 166 -10.78 -11.49 4.25
CA GLY A 166 -10.50 -12.39 5.35
C GLY A 166 -9.03 -12.55 5.70
N VAL A 167 -8.15 -11.66 5.19
CA VAL A 167 -6.69 -11.69 5.41
C VAL A 167 -6.34 -10.77 6.58
N LYS A 168 -5.86 -11.36 7.69
CA LYS A 168 -5.44 -10.62 8.89
C LYS A 168 -3.94 -10.70 9.15
N LYS A 169 -3.24 -11.66 8.55
CA LYS A 169 -1.81 -11.90 8.73
C LYS A 169 -1.13 -12.05 7.38
N ILE A 170 -0.04 -11.30 7.15
CA ILE A 170 0.61 -11.25 5.83
C ILE A 170 2.14 -11.31 5.91
N ARG A 171 2.74 -11.81 4.83
CA ARG A 171 4.13 -11.58 4.44
C ARG A 171 4.10 -10.44 3.43
N LEU A 172 4.58 -9.25 3.80
CA LEU A 172 4.39 -8.04 3.02
C LEU A 172 5.56 -7.75 2.09
N LEU A 173 5.30 -7.78 0.78
CA LEU A 173 6.24 -7.34 -0.26
C LEU A 173 6.38 -5.81 -0.23
N THR A 174 7.38 -5.31 0.49
CA THR A 174 7.61 -3.85 0.61
C THR A 174 9.03 -3.50 1.05
N ASN A 175 9.47 -2.31 0.62
CA ASN A 175 10.66 -1.63 1.16
C ASN A 175 10.28 -0.32 1.86
N ASN A 176 8.97 0.04 1.93
CA ASN A 176 8.49 1.28 2.52
C ASN A 176 7.98 1.04 3.95
N PRO A 177 8.64 1.58 4.99
CA PRO A 177 8.20 1.40 6.37
C PRO A 177 6.82 2.02 6.65
N ARG A 178 6.44 3.12 5.98
CA ARG A 178 5.10 3.73 6.13
C ARG A 178 3.96 2.77 5.73
N LYS A 179 4.22 1.82 4.79
CA LYS A 179 3.23 0.78 4.45
C LYS A 179 3.03 -0.21 5.59
N ILE A 180 4.09 -0.54 6.31
CA ILE A 180 4.04 -1.43 7.47
C ILE A 180 3.16 -0.78 8.54
N GLY A 181 3.50 0.44 8.99
CA GLY A 181 2.74 1.16 10.00
C GLY A 181 1.26 1.32 9.63
N GLY A 182 0.97 1.84 8.42
CA GLY A 182 -0.41 2.06 8.02
C GLY A 182 -1.27 0.79 7.85
N LEU A 183 -0.65 -0.38 7.64
CA LEU A 183 -1.38 -1.66 7.66
C LEU A 183 -1.57 -2.18 9.08
N GLN A 184 -0.57 -2.00 9.97
CA GLN A 184 -0.68 -2.37 11.37
C GLN A 184 -1.75 -1.52 12.09
N ASP A 185 -1.80 -0.22 11.81
CA ASP A 185 -2.86 0.67 12.29
C ASP A 185 -4.26 0.22 11.83
N GLY A 186 -4.34 -0.47 10.69
CA GLY A 186 -5.54 -1.11 10.14
C GLY A 186 -5.79 -2.54 10.63
N ASP A 187 -5.12 -2.98 11.70
CA ASP A 187 -5.27 -4.33 12.31
C ASP A 187 -4.88 -5.48 11.35
N ILE A 188 -3.81 -5.27 10.59
CA ILE A 188 -3.15 -6.31 9.79
C ILE A 188 -1.82 -6.68 10.44
N GLU A 189 -1.67 -7.93 10.83
CA GLU A 189 -0.43 -8.46 11.36
C GLU A 189 0.60 -8.67 10.25
N ILE A 190 1.77 -8.05 10.37
CA ILE A 190 2.90 -8.24 9.46
C ILE A 190 3.80 -9.33 10.04
N ALA A 191 3.63 -10.57 9.58
CA ALA A 191 4.45 -11.69 10.02
C ALA A 191 5.90 -11.59 9.49
N GLU A 192 6.06 -11.01 8.30
CA GLU A 192 7.36 -10.90 7.63
C GLU A 192 7.33 -9.73 6.63
N ARG A 193 8.41 -8.94 6.60
CA ARG A 193 8.69 -8.04 5.49
C ARG A 193 9.51 -8.78 4.43
N VAL A 194 8.95 -8.94 3.24
CA VAL A 194 9.63 -9.52 2.10
C VAL A 194 10.19 -8.38 1.23
N PRO A 195 11.51 -8.27 1.04
CA PRO A 195 12.10 -7.27 0.17
C PRO A 195 11.61 -7.38 -1.27
N LEU A 196 11.38 -6.24 -1.92
CA LEU A 196 10.98 -6.19 -3.33
C LEU A 196 11.88 -5.19 -4.06
N ILE A 197 13.06 -5.67 -4.51
CA ILE A 197 14.12 -4.86 -5.12
C ILE A 197 14.39 -5.40 -6.53
N PRO A 198 13.54 -5.10 -7.52
CA PRO A 198 13.83 -5.44 -8.91
C PRO A 198 15.00 -4.58 -9.42
N PRO A 199 15.71 -5.04 -10.46
CA PRO A 199 16.74 -4.25 -11.12
C PRO A 199 16.19 -2.88 -11.52
N ALA A 200 16.88 -1.80 -11.12
CA ALA A 200 16.42 -0.43 -11.38
C ALA A 200 16.95 0.09 -12.73
N TYR A 201 16.20 0.97 -13.38
CA TYR A 201 16.67 1.69 -14.55
C TYR A 201 17.78 2.69 -14.20
N ARG A 202 18.72 2.92 -15.12
CA ARG A 202 19.77 3.92 -14.93
C ARG A 202 19.19 5.31 -14.65
N GLN A 203 18.10 5.67 -15.33
CA GLN A 203 17.39 6.95 -15.18
C GLN A 203 16.66 7.10 -13.84
N SER A 204 16.33 6.00 -13.15
CA SER A 204 15.67 6.05 -11.84
C SER A 204 16.64 6.20 -10.66
N LYS A 205 17.96 6.28 -10.89
CA LYS A 205 18.97 6.37 -9.80
C LYS A 205 18.73 7.55 -8.85
N GLY A 206 18.42 8.73 -9.35
CA GLY A 206 18.10 9.91 -8.54
C GLY A 206 16.84 9.69 -7.68
N TYR A 207 15.80 9.11 -8.27
CA TYR A 207 14.57 8.74 -7.56
C TYR A 207 14.81 7.69 -6.48
N MET A 208 15.62 6.68 -6.75
CA MET A 208 15.98 5.65 -5.76
C MET A 208 16.83 6.22 -4.62
N LYS A 209 17.74 7.15 -4.91
CA LYS A 209 18.52 7.90 -3.91
C LYS A 209 17.59 8.71 -2.99
N ALA A 210 16.64 9.45 -3.54
CA ALA A 210 15.65 10.19 -2.76
C ALA A 210 14.79 9.26 -1.88
N LYS A 211 14.36 8.11 -2.40
CA LYS A 211 13.65 7.08 -1.61
C LYS A 211 14.47 6.61 -0.41
N ARG A 212 15.76 6.33 -0.62
CA ARG A 212 16.65 5.83 0.44
C ARG A 212 16.94 6.91 1.49
N GLN A 213 17.38 8.08 1.06
CA GLN A 213 17.92 9.12 1.93
C GLN A 213 16.84 10.00 2.59
N LYS A 214 15.80 10.37 1.84
CA LYS A 214 14.76 11.32 2.30
C LYS A 214 13.46 10.63 2.75
N LEU A 215 13.18 9.41 2.30
CA LEU A 215 11.92 8.72 2.59
C LEU A 215 12.09 7.42 3.40
N GLY A 216 13.30 7.11 3.86
CA GLY A 216 13.60 5.98 4.74
C GLY A 216 13.32 4.59 4.16
N HIS A 217 13.36 4.42 2.82
CA HIS A 217 13.13 3.14 2.20
C HIS A 217 14.27 2.15 2.46
N LEU A 218 13.91 0.91 2.79
CA LEU A 218 14.83 -0.22 3.08
C LEU A 218 15.26 -0.90 1.77
N LEU A 219 16.22 -0.32 1.06
CA LEU A 219 16.60 -0.77 -0.30
C LEU A 219 17.87 -1.64 -0.35
N GLY A 220 18.42 -2.04 0.80
CA GLY A 220 19.72 -2.71 0.86
C GLY A 220 20.91 -1.77 0.57
N GLU A 221 22.12 -2.25 0.71
CA GLU A 221 23.34 -1.55 0.30
C GLU A 221 23.53 -1.57 -1.21
#